data_e03e8f2f1aa21776753d624a130328ab
#
_entry.id   e03e8f2f1aa21776753d624a130328ab
#
_cell.length_a   1.000
_cell.length_b   1.000
_cell.length_c   1.000
_cell.angle_alpha   90.00
_cell.angle_beta   90.00
_cell.angle_gamma   90.00
#
_symmetry.space_group_name_H-M   'P 1'
#
loop_
_entity.id
_entity.type
_entity.pdbx_description
1 polymer ?
#
loop_
_entity_poly.entity_id
_entity_poly.type
_entity_poly.pdbx_seq_one_letter_code
_entity_poly.pdbx_strand_id
1 'polypeptide(L)'
;MIMPPRLKFAALPTPVEEIPRLSQVLHGPRILVKRDDLTGLGLGGNKTRKLEFLLAEALANGARSLITTGAVQSNHCRQTAAAAARFGLDCILVLAGDQPDNISGNLLLDHLFGAEIIWTSRPQREQALQAA
;
A
#
# COMPACT_ATOMS: atom_id res chain seq x y z
N MET A 1 2.37 -5.63 -27.62
CA MET A 1 1.63 -5.47 -26.32
C MET A 1 1.77 -4.02 -25.92
N ILE A 2 0.67 -3.27 -25.84
CA ILE A 2 0.68 -1.86 -25.41
C ILE A 2 0.75 -1.85 -23.88
N MET A 3 1.78 -1.20 -23.32
CA MET A 3 1.89 -1.03 -21.88
C MET A 3 0.81 -0.06 -21.40
N PRO A 4 0.11 -0.37 -20.27
CA PRO A 4 -0.88 0.55 -19.72
C PRO A 4 -0.22 1.86 -19.25
N PRO A 5 -0.96 2.97 -19.19
CA PRO A 5 -0.48 4.23 -18.64
C PRO A 5 0.10 4.04 -17.23
N ARG A 6 1.18 4.77 -16.93
CA ARG A 6 1.89 4.65 -15.66
C ARG A 6 2.37 6.02 -15.17
N LEU A 7 2.04 6.35 -13.93
CA LEU A 7 2.67 7.46 -13.21
C LEU A 7 3.99 6.98 -12.60
N LYS A 8 5.04 7.79 -12.71
CA LYS A 8 6.36 7.45 -12.15
C LYS A 8 6.54 8.18 -10.82
N PHE A 9 6.27 7.50 -9.71
CA PHE A 9 6.47 8.06 -8.38
C PHE A 9 7.19 7.11 -7.41
N ALA A 10 7.46 5.88 -7.80
CA ALA A 10 8.33 4.97 -7.08
C ALA A 10 9.81 5.25 -7.37
N ALA A 11 10.66 5.14 -6.37
CA ALA A 11 12.11 5.12 -6.53
C ALA A 11 12.54 3.77 -7.11
N LEU A 12 12.76 3.73 -8.42
CA LEU A 12 13.10 2.53 -9.17
C LEU A 12 14.33 2.77 -10.06
N PRO A 13 15.16 1.71 -10.31
CA PRO A 13 15.03 0.33 -9.81
C PRO A 13 15.44 0.20 -8.34
N THR A 14 14.75 -0.67 -7.57
CA THR A 14 15.21 -1.02 -6.22
C THR A 14 16.35 -2.04 -6.29
N PRO A 15 17.34 -2.01 -5.36
CA PRO A 15 18.43 -2.97 -5.33
C PRO A 15 17.98 -4.41 -5.11
N VAL A 16 18.85 -5.34 -5.50
CA VAL A 16 18.80 -6.75 -5.06
C VAL A 16 20.05 -6.97 -4.22
N GLU A 17 19.88 -7.35 -2.97
CA GLU A 17 20.95 -7.54 -2.00
C GLU A 17 21.03 -9.00 -1.57
N GLU A 18 22.25 -9.49 -1.34
CA GLU A 18 22.47 -10.81 -0.79
C GLU A 18 22.47 -10.77 0.75
N ILE A 19 21.88 -11.79 1.38
CA ILE A 19 21.89 -11.95 2.84
C ILE A 19 22.74 -13.18 3.22
N PRO A 20 24.07 -13.04 3.21
CA PRO A 20 24.99 -14.18 3.36
C PRO A 20 24.89 -14.82 4.76
N ARG A 21 24.69 -14.02 5.82
CA ARG A 21 24.54 -14.58 7.18
C ARG A 21 23.31 -15.47 7.32
N LEU A 22 22.19 -15.10 6.69
CA LEU A 22 20.97 -15.91 6.72
C LEU A 22 21.19 -17.22 5.95
N SER A 23 21.82 -17.16 4.78
CA SER A 23 22.18 -18.34 4.00
C SER A 23 23.06 -19.31 4.80
N GLN A 24 24.06 -18.79 5.53
CA GLN A 24 24.94 -19.58 6.40
C GLN A 24 24.18 -20.22 7.56
N VAL A 25 23.36 -19.46 8.29
CA VAL A 25 22.58 -19.96 9.45
C VAL A 25 21.62 -21.07 9.03
N LEU A 26 21.00 -20.93 7.86
CA LEU A 26 20.04 -21.91 7.35
C LEU A 26 20.71 -23.10 6.63
N HIS A 27 22.04 -23.09 6.48
CA HIS A 27 22.80 -24.11 5.70
C HIS A 27 22.15 -24.38 4.32
N GLY A 28 21.57 -23.32 3.71
CA GLY A 28 20.71 -23.40 2.53
C GLY A 28 21.29 -22.67 1.31
N PRO A 29 20.45 -22.45 0.30
CA PRO A 29 20.85 -21.74 -0.91
C PRO A 29 21.17 -20.26 -0.64
N ARG A 30 21.77 -19.61 -1.63
CA ARG A 30 22.00 -18.18 -1.62
C ARG A 30 20.66 -17.43 -1.58
N ILE A 31 20.48 -16.60 -0.56
CA ILE A 31 19.24 -15.81 -0.35
C ILE A 31 19.45 -14.38 -0.82
N LEU A 32 18.56 -13.92 -1.69
CA LEU A 32 18.55 -12.57 -2.23
C LEU A 32 17.30 -11.85 -1.78
N VAL A 33 17.41 -10.56 -1.46
CA VAL A 33 16.30 -9.68 -1.11
C VAL A 33 16.14 -8.60 -2.17
N LYS A 34 14.94 -8.52 -2.75
CA LYS A 34 14.52 -7.38 -3.54
C LYS A 34 14.05 -6.26 -2.60
N ARG A 35 14.78 -5.16 -2.56
CA ARG A 35 14.60 -4.07 -1.59
C ARG A 35 13.42 -3.16 -1.97
N ASP A 36 12.21 -3.73 -2.02
CA ASP A 36 11.01 -2.96 -2.31
C ASP A 36 10.53 -2.08 -1.14
N ASP A 37 11.11 -2.23 0.03
CA ASP A 37 11.07 -1.26 1.12
C ASP A 37 11.63 0.11 0.70
N LEU A 38 12.52 0.18 -0.30
CA LEU A 38 13.13 1.41 -0.79
C LEU A 38 12.36 2.08 -1.94
N THR A 39 11.12 1.71 -2.20
CA THR A 39 10.29 2.35 -3.24
C THR A 39 9.85 3.78 -2.90
N GLY A 40 10.03 4.24 -1.67
CA GLY A 40 9.92 5.63 -1.23
C GLY A 40 8.55 6.06 -0.74
N LEU A 41 7.46 5.79 -1.45
CA LEU A 41 6.13 6.26 -1.10
C LEU A 41 5.63 5.70 0.23
N GLY A 42 5.30 6.58 1.18
CA GLY A 42 4.70 6.21 2.46
C GLY A 42 5.51 5.16 3.21
N LEU A 43 6.81 5.38 3.39
CA LEU A 43 7.82 4.47 3.95
C LEU A 43 8.09 3.20 3.11
N GLY A 44 7.82 3.27 1.81
CA GLY A 44 8.16 2.20 0.87
C GLY A 44 7.30 0.94 0.93
N GLY A 45 7.57 0.03 0.04
CA GLY A 45 6.90 -1.27 -0.08
C GLY A 45 6.50 -1.61 -1.52
N ASN A 46 6.28 -2.89 -1.79
CA ASN A 46 6.02 -3.40 -3.13
C ASN A 46 4.69 -2.92 -3.75
N LYS A 47 3.75 -2.42 -2.94
CA LYS A 47 2.43 -1.97 -3.43
C LYS A 47 2.53 -0.69 -4.27
N THR A 48 3.56 0.13 -4.04
CA THR A 48 3.84 1.31 -4.87
C THR A 48 3.93 0.96 -6.36
N ARG A 49 4.50 -0.21 -6.71
CA ARG A 49 4.63 -0.65 -8.11
C ARG A 49 3.29 -0.77 -8.84
N LYS A 50 2.28 -1.36 -8.20
CA LYS A 50 0.95 -1.46 -8.79
C LYS A 50 0.19 -0.14 -8.74
N LEU A 51 0.40 0.66 -7.70
CA LEU A 51 -0.28 1.93 -7.53
C LEU A 51 0.10 2.92 -8.62
N GLU A 52 1.30 2.85 -9.20
CA GLU A 52 1.67 3.68 -10.35
C GLU A 52 0.76 3.49 -11.56
N PHE A 53 0.22 2.28 -11.76
CA PHE A 53 -0.72 1.97 -12.84
C PHE A 53 -2.16 2.27 -12.43
N LEU A 54 -2.58 1.80 -11.26
CA LEU A 54 -3.95 2.00 -10.76
C LEU A 54 -4.28 3.50 -10.63
N LEU A 55 -3.33 4.29 -10.15
CA LEU A 55 -3.52 5.72 -10.01
C LEU A 55 -3.54 6.44 -11.36
N ALA A 56 -2.73 6.00 -12.32
CA ALA A 56 -2.77 6.52 -13.68
C ALA A 56 -4.15 6.31 -14.32
N GLU A 57 -4.75 5.13 -14.13
CA GLU A 57 -6.09 4.80 -14.60
C GLU A 57 -7.16 5.62 -13.87
N ALA A 58 -7.09 5.68 -12.53
CA ALA A 58 -8.04 6.44 -11.72
C ALA A 58 -8.08 7.92 -12.13
N LEU A 59 -6.92 8.57 -12.24
CA LEU A 59 -6.84 9.97 -12.65
C LEU A 59 -7.31 10.20 -14.09
N ALA A 60 -7.00 9.28 -15.02
CA ALA A 60 -7.49 9.36 -16.40
C ALA A 60 -9.02 9.28 -16.49
N ASN A 61 -9.67 8.59 -15.54
CA ASN A 61 -11.12 8.48 -15.42
C ASN A 61 -11.74 9.58 -14.53
N GLY A 62 -10.96 10.57 -14.09
CA GLY A 62 -11.47 11.71 -13.30
C GLY A 62 -11.81 11.36 -11.85
N ALA A 63 -11.20 10.30 -11.29
CA ALA A 63 -11.41 9.94 -9.89
C ALA A 63 -10.98 11.08 -8.96
N ARG A 64 -11.78 11.32 -7.91
CA ARG A 64 -11.52 12.28 -6.84
C ARG A 64 -11.15 11.57 -5.53
N SER A 65 -11.53 10.31 -5.40
CA SER A 65 -11.32 9.52 -4.19
C SER A 65 -10.75 8.16 -4.55
N LEU A 66 -9.95 7.60 -3.66
CA LEU A 66 -9.47 6.22 -3.70
C LEU A 66 -10.12 5.43 -2.56
N ILE A 67 -10.79 4.35 -2.89
CA ILE A 67 -11.39 3.46 -1.89
C ILE A 67 -10.70 2.12 -1.96
N THR A 68 -10.27 1.59 -0.82
CA THR A 68 -9.66 0.26 -0.75
C THR A 68 -9.91 -0.43 0.58
N THR A 69 -9.57 -1.69 0.66
CA THR A 69 -9.79 -2.49 1.87
C THR A 69 -8.57 -3.31 2.27
N GLY A 70 -8.45 -3.59 3.56
CA GLY A 70 -7.38 -4.41 4.11
C GLY A 70 -7.58 -4.76 5.58
N ALA A 71 -6.58 -5.41 6.17
CA ALA A 71 -6.47 -5.55 7.62
C ALA A 71 -5.94 -4.24 8.23
N VAL A 72 -6.05 -4.10 9.56
CA VAL A 72 -5.64 -2.91 10.32
C VAL A 72 -4.19 -2.46 10.02
N GLN A 73 -3.25 -3.40 9.82
CA GLN A 73 -1.84 -3.11 9.51
C GLN A 73 -1.50 -3.37 8.04
N SER A 74 -2.44 -3.12 7.12
CA SER A 74 -2.26 -3.38 5.70
C SER A 74 -1.24 -2.43 5.06
N ASN A 75 -0.17 -2.97 4.49
CA ASN A 75 0.78 -2.19 3.67
C ASN A 75 0.14 -1.63 2.39
N HIS A 76 -0.94 -2.26 1.91
CA HIS A 76 -1.66 -1.77 0.74
C HIS A 76 -2.47 -0.52 1.10
N CYS A 77 -3.22 -0.56 2.19
CA CYS A 77 -4.00 0.59 2.66
C CYS A 77 -3.08 1.79 2.90
N ARG A 78 -2.01 1.62 3.66
CA ARG A 78 -1.02 2.67 3.93
C ARG A 78 -0.46 3.30 2.65
N GLN A 79 -0.04 2.49 1.68
CA GLN A 79 0.52 3.03 0.44
C GLN A 79 -0.55 3.65 -0.46
N THR A 80 -1.80 3.19 -0.39
CA THR A 80 -2.92 3.84 -1.08
C THR A 80 -3.24 5.19 -0.46
N ALA A 81 -3.29 5.30 0.87
CA ALA A 81 -3.46 6.58 1.56
C ALA A 81 -2.33 7.56 1.23
N ALA A 82 -1.07 7.11 1.25
CA ALA A 82 0.08 7.93 0.86
C ALA A 82 0.00 8.39 -0.61
N ALA A 83 -0.49 7.54 -1.51
CA ALA A 83 -0.69 7.90 -2.91
C ALA A 83 -1.80 8.95 -3.06
N ALA A 84 -2.94 8.75 -2.40
CA ALA A 84 -4.04 9.71 -2.40
C ALA A 84 -3.59 11.08 -1.90
N ALA A 85 -2.94 11.15 -0.75
CA ALA A 85 -2.38 12.39 -0.18
C ALA A 85 -1.40 13.08 -1.15
N ARG A 86 -0.53 12.31 -1.81
CA ARG A 86 0.44 12.87 -2.77
C ARG A 86 -0.21 13.51 -3.99
N PHE A 87 -1.34 12.97 -4.46
CA PHE A 87 -2.01 13.41 -5.69
C PHE A 87 -3.27 14.24 -5.42
N GLY A 88 -3.53 14.62 -4.17
CA GLY A 88 -4.67 15.47 -3.80
C GLY A 88 -6.03 14.79 -3.96
N LEU A 89 -6.08 13.48 -3.71
CA LEU A 89 -7.30 12.69 -3.73
C LEU A 89 -7.76 12.38 -2.31
N ASP A 90 -9.06 12.26 -2.12
CA ASP A 90 -9.61 11.69 -0.89
C ASP A 90 -9.25 10.20 -0.80
N CYS A 91 -9.17 9.66 0.42
CA CYS A 91 -8.91 8.26 0.65
C CYS A 91 -9.84 7.67 1.70
N ILE A 92 -10.53 6.59 1.34
CA ILE A 92 -11.38 5.82 2.26
C ILE A 92 -10.79 4.42 2.40
N LEU A 93 -10.50 4.02 3.63
CA LEU A 93 -9.95 2.70 3.97
C LEU A 93 -10.99 1.88 4.73
N VAL A 94 -11.50 0.83 4.11
CA VAL A 94 -12.39 -0.14 4.77
C VAL A 94 -11.54 -1.21 5.44
N LEU A 95 -11.30 -1.06 6.75
CA LEU A 95 -10.42 -1.94 7.52
C LEU A 95 -11.18 -3.05 8.23
N ALA A 96 -10.76 -4.29 7.97
CA ALA A 96 -11.33 -5.47 8.60
C ALA A 96 -10.64 -5.78 9.94
N GLY A 97 -11.38 -5.63 11.03
CA GLY A 97 -10.93 -5.84 12.41
C GLY A 97 -11.54 -4.82 13.35
N ASP A 98 -11.23 -4.96 14.63
CA ASP A 98 -11.64 -4.03 15.65
C ASP A 98 -10.70 -2.83 15.69
N GLN A 99 -11.25 -1.67 15.99
CA GLN A 99 -10.44 -0.48 16.22
C GLN A 99 -9.57 -0.69 17.47
N PRO A 100 -8.23 -0.60 17.36
CA PRO A 100 -7.38 -0.77 18.51
C PRO A 100 -7.41 0.46 19.44
N ASP A 101 -7.22 0.25 20.73
CA ASP A 101 -7.13 1.33 21.72
C ASP A 101 -5.92 2.24 21.46
N ASN A 102 -4.84 1.69 20.93
CA ASN A 102 -3.62 2.43 20.60
C ASN A 102 -3.36 2.42 19.10
N ILE A 103 -3.31 3.60 18.50
CA ILE A 103 -3.00 3.78 17.09
C ILE A 103 -1.49 3.69 16.89
N SER A 104 -1.03 2.74 16.07
CA SER A 104 0.39 2.52 15.79
C SER A 104 0.64 1.93 14.40
N GLY A 105 1.90 1.90 13.98
CA GLY A 105 2.33 1.26 12.73
C GLY A 105 1.67 1.85 11.49
N ASN A 106 1.13 1.00 10.62
CA ASN A 106 0.47 1.45 9.38
C ASN A 106 -0.81 2.24 9.65
N LEU A 107 -1.58 1.89 10.68
CA LEU A 107 -2.79 2.63 11.05
C LEU A 107 -2.49 4.09 11.43
N LEU A 108 -1.38 4.34 12.13
CA LEU A 108 -0.94 5.71 12.43
C LEU A 108 -0.62 6.48 11.15
N LEU A 109 0.04 5.83 10.21
CA LEU A 109 0.37 6.44 8.92
C LEU A 109 -0.88 6.68 8.06
N ASP A 110 -1.87 5.80 8.11
CA ASP A 110 -3.15 6.00 7.43
C ASP A 110 -3.84 7.31 7.91
N HIS A 111 -3.87 7.54 9.22
CA HIS A 111 -4.38 8.79 9.79
C HIS A 111 -3.52 10.01 9.40
N LEU A 112 -2.19 9.90 9.46
CA LEU A 112 -1.29 11.00 9.10
C LEU A 112 -1.39 11.38 7.61
N PHE A 113 -1.72 10.42 6.73
CA PHE A 113 -2.00 10.68 5.32
C PHE A 113 -3.42 11.18 5.06
N GLY A 114 -4.24 11.36 6.09
CA GLY A 114 -5.58 11.92 5.99
C GLY A 114 -6.64 10.95 5.47
N ALA A 115 -6.43 9.65 5.58
CA ALA A 115 -7.42 8.67 5.17
C ALA A 115 -8.60 8.62 6.16
N GLU A 116 -9.81 8.57 5.63
CA GLU A 116 -11.00 8.19 6.37
C GLU A 116 -11.02 6.68 6.58
N ILE A 117 -11.35 6.22 7.79
CA ILE A 117 -11.34 4.80 8.14
C ILE A 117 -12.76 4.33 8.47
N ILE A 118 -13.22 3.34 7.73
CA ILE A 118 -14.46 2.61 7.99
C ILE A 118 -14.10 1.24 8.56
N TRP A 119 -14.57 0.96 9.78
CA TRP A 119 -14.34 -0.32 10.44
C TRP A 119 -15.39 -1.34 10.02
N THR A 120 -14.96 -2.58 9.75
CA THR A 120 -15.86 -3.65 9.36
C THR A 120 -15.38 -5.01 9.86
N SER A 121 -16.27 -5.98 9.97
CA SER A 121 -15.88 -7.36 10.19
C SER A 121 -15.36 -8.00 8.89
N ARG A 122 -14.53 -9.05 9.01
CA ARG A 122 -14.00 -9.76 7.84
C ARG A 122 -15.08 -10.26 6.87
N PRO A 123 -16.20 -10.87 7.35
CA PRO A 123 -17.27 -11.33 6.46
C PRO A 123 -18.00 -10.19 5.72
N GLN A 124 -18.10 -9.01 6.34
CA GLN A 124 -18.86 -7.87 5.79
C GLN A 124 -18.00 -6.90 4.98
N ARG A 125 -16.69 -7.18 4.84
CA ARG A 125 -15.72 -6.28 4.20
C ARG A 125 -16.10 -5.88 2.77
N GLU A 126 -16.56 -6.83 1.99
CA GLU A 126 -16.89 -6.62 0.58
C GLU A 126 -18.15 -5.74 0.44
N GLN A 127 -19.16 -5.98 1.29
CA GLN A 127 -20.36 -5.17 1.35
C GLN A 127 -20.07 -3.74 1.84
N ALA A 128 -19.22 -3.59 2.86
CA ALA A 128 -18.80 -2.29 3.35
C ALA A 128 -17.99 -1.49 2.31
N LEU A 129 -17.18 -2.19 1.50
CA LEU A 129 -16.43 -1.57 0.40
C LEU A 129 -17.34 -1.04 -0.72
N GLN A 130 -18.45 -1.73 -0.99
CA GLN A 130 -19.43 -1.29 -2.00
C GLN A 130 -20.31 -0.12 -1.51
N ALA A 131 -20.45 0.04 -0.20
CA ALA A 131 -21.24 1.08 0.42
C ALA A 131 -20.47 2.38 0.69
N ALA A 132 -19.13 2.33 0.65
CA ALA A 132 -18.23 3.47 0.86
C ALA A 132 -18.02 4.27 -0.43
#